data_d3adedb8ffbd7c8f55dde129760205c5
#
_entry.id   d3adedb8ffbd7c8f55dde129760205c5
#
_cell.length_a   1.000
_cell.length_b   1.000
_cell.length_c   1.000
_cell.angle_alpha   90.00
_cell.angle_beta   90.00
_cell.angle_gamma   90.00
#
_symmetry.space_group_name_H-M   'P 1'
#
loop_
_entity.id
_entity.type
_entity.pdbx_description
1 polymer ?
#
loop_
_entity_poly.entity_id
_entity_poly.type
_entity_poly.pdbx_seq_one_letter_code
_entity_poly.pdbx_strand_id
1 'polypeptide(L)'
;EILEKAGLILKSNSGGWIDRFRNRIIIPIQNELGEYVAFGARAVDEGQNPKYLNSSDSLIYNKSKILFGLNSAQEAIKNEDGVVIMEGYFDVISAQAHGVENAVASCGTALTPDHVKILSRYTKSRRIFLSFDTDGAGINATKKGSAVIKETLSTLGDIKQFDESHISSAMDNKYACEIRVVSPPQG
;
A
#
# COMPACT_ATOMS: atom_id res chain seq x y z
N GLU A 1 22.67 14.68 -14.45
CA GLU A 1 22.94 14.32 -13.05
C GLU A 1 21.68 14.38 -12.16
N ILE A 2 20.94 15.53 -12.12
CA ILE A 2 19.71 15.65 -11.28
C ILE A 2 18.64 14.68 -11.75
N LEU A 3 18.29 14.67 -13.04
CA LEU A 3 17.25 13.77 -13.61
C LEU A 3 17.60 12.29 -13.43
N GLU A 4 18.88 11.94 -13.51
CA GLU A 4 19.37 10.58 -13.25
C GLU A 4 19.20 10.20 -11.78
N LYS A 5 19.61 11.07 -10.86
CA LYS A 5 19.43 10.87 -9.41
C LYS A 5 17.95 10.81 -9.01
N ALA A 6 17.12 11.58 -9.68
CA ALA A 6 15.66 11.53 -9.51
C ALA A 6 15.03 10.28 -10.17
N GLY A 7 15.81 9.48 -10.90
CA GLY A 7 15.31 8.28 -11.56
C GLY A 7 14.33 8.56 -12.72
N LEU A 8 14.43 9.73 -13.34
CA LEU A 8 13.59 10.13 -14.47
C LEU A 8 14.17 9.72 -15.83
N ILE A 9 15.50 9.60 -15.88
CA ILE A 9 16.23 9.14 -17.06
C ILE A 9 17.12 7.96 -16.72
N LEU A 10 17.44 7.15 -17.73
CA LEU A 10 18.32 5.99 -17.67
C LEU A 10 19.37 6.07 -18.76
N LYS A 11 20.54 5.46 -18.52
CA LYS A 11 21.53 5.23 -19.59
C LYS A 11 21.00 4.19 -20.55
N SER A 12 21.06 4.51 -21.85
CA SER A 12 20.73 3.56 -22.92
C SER A 12 21.91 2.61 -23.17
N ASN A 13 21.62 1.36 -23.53
CA ASN A 13 22.64 0.40 -23.96
C ASN A 13 23.35 0.83 -25.25
N SER A 14 22.71 1.65 -26.07
CA SER A 14 23.28 2.23 -27.31
C SER A 14 24.04 3.55 -27.07
N GLY A 15 24.19 3.98 -25.84
CA GLY A 15 24.75 5.27 -25.43
C GLY A 15 23.69 6.37 -25.34
N GLY A 16 24.00 7.44 -24.58
CA GLY A 16 23.08 8.53 -24.32
C GLY A 16 22.05 8.24 -23.20
N TRP A 17 21.04 9.10 -23.11
CA TRP A 17 20.01 9.07 -22.09
C TRP A 17 18.64 8.83 -22.69
N ILE A 18 17.81 8.11 -22.01
CA ILE A 18 16.40 7.85 -22.36
C ILE A 18 15.51 8.08 -21.14
N ASP A 19 14.30 8.53 -21.37
CA ASP A 19 13.29 8.67 -20.32
C ASP A 19 12.97 7.31 -19.71
N ARG A 20 12.84 7.28 -18.39
CA ARG A 20 12.45 6.05 -17.67
C ARG A 20 10.99 5.68 -17.93
N PHE A 21 10.11 6.66 -17.93
CA PHE A 21 8.67 6.46 -18.06
C PHE A 21 8.21 6.80 -19.47
N ARG A 22 8.25 5.85 -20.39
CA ARG A 22 7.86 6.02 -21.80
C ARG A 22 6.53 5.37 -22.07
N ASN A 23 5.61 6.10 -22.72
CA ASN A 23 4.29 5.62 -23.12
C ASN A 23 3.52 4.99 -21.94
N ARG A 24 3.38 5.76 -20.86
CA ARG A 24 2.77 5.31 -19.61
C ARG A 24 1.89 6.39 -19.00
N ILE A 25 0.81 5.97 -18.38
CA ILE A 25 0.05 6.82 -17.48
C ILE A 25 0.88 6.99 -16.21
N ILE A 26 1.17 8.23 -15.83
CA ILE A 26 1.95 8.57 -14.65
C ILE A 26 1.02 8.78 -13.46
N ILE A 27 1.39 8.18 -12.34
CA ILE A 27 0.70 8.26 -11.07
C ILE A 27 1.67 8.87 -10.06
N PRO A 28 1.49 10.15 -9.67
CA PRO A 28 2.33 10.77 -8.67
C PRO A 28 2.16 10.08 -7.30
N ILE A 29 3.26 9.85 -6.59
CA ILE A 29 3.27 9.25 -5.26
C ILE A 29 3.63 10.33 -4.25
N GLN A 30 2.78 10.50 -3.24
CA GLN A 30 2.98 11.43 -2.14
C GLN A 30 3.37 10.69 -0.85
N ASN A 31 4.12 11.38 0.00
CA ASN A 31 4.35 10.97 1.37
C ASN A 31 3.17 11.38 2.29
N GLU A 32 3.27 11.11 3.59
CA GLU A 32 2.26 11.45 4.59
C GLU A 32 1.95 12.97 4.66
N LEU A 33 2.90 13.82 4.25
CA LEU A 33 2.75 15.28 4.26
C LEU A 33 2.17 15.85 2.96
N GLY A 34 1.90 15.02 1.96
CA GLY A 34 1.41 15.44 0.65
C GLY A 34 2.52 15.90 -0.31
N GLU A 35 3.79 15.71 0.03
CA GLU A 35 4.91 16.04 -0.86
C GLU A 35 5.08 14.94 -1.91
N TYR A 36 5.30 15.32 -3.16
CA TYR A 36 5.57 14.37 -4.25
C TYR A 36 6.99 13.83 -4.13
N VAL A 37 7.11 12.52 -3.91
CA VAL A 37 8.39 11.85 -3.66
C VAL A 37 8.79 10.84 -4.73
N ALA A 38 7.84 10.38 -5.55
CA ALA A 38 8.07 9.37 -6.58
C ALA A 38 6.96 9.35 -7.63
N PHE A 39 7.11 8.45 -8.61
CA PHE A 39 6.10 8.14 -9.60
C PHE A 39 5.88 6.63 -9.69
N GLY A 40 4.61 6.24 -9.75
CA GLY A 40 4.17 4.99 -10.33
C GLY A 40 3.77 5.21 -11.79
N ALA A 41 3.80 4.17 -12.60
CA ALA A 41 3.39 4.27 -13.98
C ALA A 41 2.79 2.97 -14.49
N ARG A 42 1.71 3.07 -15.28
CA ARG A 42 1.07 1.93 -15.96
C ARG A 42 1.28 2.05 -17.45
N ALA A 43 1.68 0.96 -18.10
CA ALA A 43 1.78 0.87 -19.55
C ALA A 43 0.43 1.22 -20.20
N VAL A 44 0.47 2.00 -21.30
CA VAL A 44 -0.72 2.33 -22.10
C VAL A 44 -1.04 1.17 -23.06
N ASP A 45 -0.01 0.66 -23.74
CA ASP A 45 -0.18 -0.38 -24.75
C ASP A 45 -0.22 -1.77 -24.12
N GLU A 46 -1.08 -2.63 -24.67
CA GLU A 46 -1.06 -4.07 -24.36
C GLU A 46 0.26 -4.67 -24.84
N GLY A 47 0.88 -5.48 -23.98
CA GLY A 47 2.18 -6.11 -24.28
C GLY A 47 3.40 -5.29 -23.88
N GLN A 48 3.26 -4.03 -23.49
CA GLN A 48 4.38 -3.26 -22.95
C GLN A 48 4.77 -3.76 -21.55
N ASN A 49 5.98 -4.27 -21.41
CA ASN A 49 6.51 -4.77 -20.16
C ASN A 49 7.55 -3.84 -19.50
N PRO A 50 7.57 -3.74 -18.17
CA PRO A 50 6.57 -4.27 -17.23
C PRO A 50 5.25 -3.49 -17.32
N LYS A 51 4.10 -4.14 -17.02
CA LYS A 51 2.78 -3.47 -16.98
C LYS A 51 2.78 -2.27 -16.03
N TYR A 52 3.38 -2.42 -14.86
CA TYR A 52 3.60 -1.36 -13.87
C TYR A 52 5.08 -1.09 -13.69
N LEU A 53 5.45 0.16 -13.56
CA LEU A 53 6.82 0.61 -13.33
C LEU A 53 6.80 1.69 -12.25
N ASN A 54 7.64 1.55 -11.23
CA ASN A 54 7.78 2.52 -10.17
C ASN A 54 9.14 3.20 -10.21
N SER A 55 9.24 4.38 -9.61
CA SER A 55 10.53 4.99 -9.29
C SER A 55 11.38 4.01 -8.48
N SER A 56 12.69 4.10 -8.66
CA SER A 56 13.65 3.43 -7.78
C SER A 56 13.67 4.11 -6.42
N ASP A 57 14.10 3.40 -5.39
CA ASP A 57 14.35 4.02 -4.09
C ASP A 57 15.37 5.16 -4.22
N SER A 58 15.17 6.21 -3.45
CA SER A 58 15.98 7.43 -3.47
C SER A 58 16.10 8.00 -2.06
N LEU A 59 16.76 9.15 -1.91
CA LEU A 59 16.87 9.84 -0.62
C LEU A 59 15.51 10.26 -0.03
N ILE A 60 14.51 10.51 -0.89
CA ILE A 60 13.18 10.98 -0.50
C ILE A 60 12.08 9.92 -0.68
N TYR A 61 12.39 8.77 -1.27
CA TYR A 61 11.45 7.71 -1.55
C TYR A 61 11.99 6.34 -1.17
N ASN A 62 11.29 5.66 -0.28
CA ASN A 62 11.56 4.28 0.09
C ASN A 62 10.24 3.50 0.04
N LYS A 63 10.15 2.55 -0.89
CA LYS A 63 8.94 1.74 -1.10
C LYS A 63 8.44 1.02 0.15
N SER A 64 9.36 0.62 1.03
CA SER A 64 9.01 -0.09 2.26
C SER A 64 8.39 0.81 3.34
N LYS A 65 8.35 2.12 3.12
CA LYS A 65 7.89 3.14 4.08
C LYS A 65 6.81 4.06 3.52
N ILE A 66 6.42 3.92 2.26
CA ILE A 66 5.42 4.76 1.62
C ILE A 66 4.19 3.92 1.29
N LEU A 67 3.04 4.40 1.71
CA LEU A 67 1.73 3.87 1.32
C LEU A 67 1.05 4.87 0.39
N PHE A 68 0.69 4.41 -0.80
CA PHE A 68 -0.05 5.23 -1.75
C PHE A 68 -1.45 5.55 -1.23
N GLY A 69 -1.88 6.78 -1.42
CA GLY A 69 -3.19 7.24 -0.97
C GLY A 69 -3.27 7.60 0.53
N LEU A 70 -2.20 7.37 1.31
CA LEU A 70 -2.24 7.63 2.75
C LEU A 70 -2.48 9.10 3.06
N ASN A 71 -1.87 10.03 2.32
CA ASN A 71 -2.07 11.46 2.53
C ASN A 71 -3.56 11.85 2.47
N SER A 72 -4.29 11.37 1.47
CA SER A 72 -5.74 11.61 1.33
C SER A 72 -6.59 10.81 2.31
N ALA A 73 -6.13 9.62 2.71
CA ALA A 73 -6.88 8.70 3.56
C ALA A 73 -6.79 9.00 5.07
N GLN A 74 -5.85 9.83 5.53
CA GLN A 74 -5.54 10.02 6.95
C GLN A 74 -6.77 10.35 7.80
N GLU A 75 -7.60 11.29 7.36
CA GLU A 75 -8.80 11.72 8.11
C GLU A 75 -9.85 10.62 8.14
N ALA A 76 -10.09 9.94 7.01
CA ALA A 76 -11.04 8.83 6.93
C ALA A 76 -10.58 7.66 7.82
N ILE A 77 -9.29 7.32 7.80
CA ILE A 77 -8.72 6.27 8.68
C ILE A 77 -8.96 6.59 10.16
N LYS A 78 -8.76 7.84 10.57
CA LYS A 78 -9.00 8.27 11.96
C LYS A 78 -10.47 8.24 12.33
N ASN A 79 -11.34 8.72 11.44
CA ASN A 79 -12.78 8.83 11.69
C ASN A 79 -13.45 7.44 11.74
N GLU A 80 -13.07 6.55 10.84
CA GLU A 80 -13.59 5.19 10.77
C GLU A 80 -12.86 4.23 11.72
N ASP A 81 -11.73 4.69 12.29
CA ASP A 81 -10.83 3.90 13.12
C ASP A 81 -10.44 2.57 12.48
N GLY A 82 -10.14 2.63 11.17
CA GLY A 82 -9.81 1.45 10.37
C GLY A 82 -9.21 1.82 9.02
N VAL A 83 -8.42 0.94 8.43
CA VAL A 83 -7.76 1.12 7.15
C VAL A 83 -7.99 -0.07 6.23
N VAL A 84 -8.21 0.20 4.94
CA VAL A 84 -8.29 -0.81 3.88
C VAL A 84 -6.97 -0.81 3.11
N ILE A 85 -6.27 -1.94 3.08
CA ILE A 85 -5.02 -2.11 2.33
C ILE A 85 -5.33 -2.88 1.05
N MET A 86 -5.00 -2.27 -0.08
CA MET A 86 -5.17 -2.81 -1.43
C MET A 86 -3.81 -3.08 -2.10
N GLU A 87 -3.81 -3.73 -3.27
CA GLU A 87 -2.56 -4.06 -3.96
C GLU A 87 -1.99 -2.89 -4.77
N GLY A 88 -2.83 -2.19 -5.50
CA GLY A 88 -2.40 -1.25 -6.52
C GLY A 88 -2.97 0.16 -6.44
N TYR A 89 -2.40 1.01 -7.26
CA TYR A 89 -2.78 2.42 -7.38
C TYR A 89 -4.25 2.60 -7.81
N PHE A 90 -4.66 1.84 -8.83
CA PHE A 90 -5.99 1.98 -9.41
C PHE A 90 -7.07 1.47 -8.47
N ASP A 91 -6.76 0.46 -7.67
CA ASP A 91 -7.68 -0.07 -6.67
C ASP A 91 -8.01 1.00 -5.64
N VAL A 92 -6.96 1.69 -5.12
CA VAL A 92 -7.13 2.80 -4.17
C VAL A 92 -7.84 3.98 -4.81
N ILE A 93 -7.44 4.39 -6.03
CA ILE A 93 -8.07 5.52 -6.73
C ILE A 93 -9.56 5.22 -6.94
N SER A 94 -9.89 4.01 -7.39
CA SER A 94 -11.28 3.58 -7.57
C SER A 94 -12.04 3.52 -6.25
N ALA A 95 -11.46 2.92 -5.22
CA ALA A 95 -12.09 2.80 -3.91
C ALA A 95 -12.41 4.18 -3.30
N GLN A 96 -11.43 5.08 -3.28
CA GLN A 96 -11.62 6.43 -2.76
C GLN A 96 -12.66 7.22 -3.58
N ALA A 97 -12.67 7.09 -4.91
CA ALA A 97 -13.67 7.72 -5.77
C ALA A 97 -15.10 7.19 -5.53
N HIS A 98 -15.26 6.00 -4.96
CA HIS A 98 -16.53 5.38 -4.62
C HIS A 98 -16.84 5.38 -3.11
N GLY A 99 -16.18 6.23 -2.33
CA GLY A 99 -16.50 6.46 -0.93
C GLY A 99 -15.76 5.58 0.08
N VAL A 100 -14.82 4.73 -0.35
CA VAL A 100 -13.92 4.00 0.56
C VAL A 100 -12.66 4.85 0.73
N GLU A 101 -12.81 5.97 1.45
CA GLU A 101 -11.78 7.00 1.54
C GLU A 101 -10.58 6.59 2.41
N ASN A 102 -10.75 5.58 3.29
CA ASN A 102 -9.71 5.02 4.15
C ASN A 102 -8.84 3.95 3.45
N ALA A 103 -8.86 3.88 2.11
CA ALA A 103 -8.09 2.93 1.32
C ALA A 103 -6.66 3.41 1.05
N VAL A 104 -5.68 2.50 1.15
CA VAL A 104 -4.26 2.72 0.85
C VAL A 104 -3.66 1.51 0.12
N ALA A 105 -2.51 1.67 -0.55
CA ALA A 105 -1.81 0.53 -1.17
C ALA A 105 -0.30 0.54 -0.92
N SER A 106 0.29 -0.67 -0.88
CA SER A 106 1.74 -0.89 -0.80
C SER A 106 2.46 -0.78 -2.16
N CYS A 107 1.69 -0.76 -3.25
CA CYS A 107 2.11 -0.43 -4.62
C CYS A 107 3.36 -1.17 -5.14
N GLY A 108 3.21 -2.48 -5.31
CA GLY A 108 4.24 -3.32 -5.93
C GLY A 108 5.35 -3.76 -4.99
N THR A 109 5.15 -3.59 -3.69
CA THR A 109 5.93 -4.29 -2.66
C THR A 109 5.00 -5.10 -1.77
N ALA A 110 5.52 -6.15 -1.14
CA ALA A 110 4.80 -6.80 -0.04
C ALA A 110 4.60 -5.80 1.12
N LEU A 111 3.55 -5.98 1.90
CA LEU A 111 3.35 -5.21 3.13
C LEU A 111 4.55 -5.39 4.06
N THR A 112 5.06 -4.30 4.62
CA THR A 112 6.24 -4.28 5.47
C THR A 112 5.91 -3.92 6.92
N PRO A 113 6.77 -4.25 7.89
CA PRO A 113 6.63 -3.78 9.27
C PRO A 113 6.55 -2.24 9.38
N ASP A 114 7.29 -1.51 8.54
CA ASP A 114 7.25 -0.04 8.54
C ASP A 114 5.90 0.49 8.06
N HIS A 115 5.27 -0.12 7.05
CA HIS A 115 3.91 0.21 6.63
C HIS A 115 2.92 0.03 7.79
N VAL A 116 3.00 -1.09 8.52
CA VAL A 116 2.12 -1.36 9.67
C VAL A 116 2.33 -0.36 10.80
N LYS A 117 3.59 -0.04 11.12
CA LYS A 117 3.93 0.99 12.12
C LYS A 117 3.38 2.36 11.75
N ILE A 118 3.42 2.73 10.46
CA ILE A 118 2.85 3.99 9.98
C ILE A 118 1.34 3.98 10.21
N LEU A 119 0.63 2.95 9.74
CA LEU A 119 -0.82 2.84 9.88
C LEU A 119 -1.29 2.82 11.33
N SER A 120 -0.53 2.17 12.22
CA SER A 120 -0.87 2.12 13.65
C SER A 120 -0.91 3.48 14.36
N ARG A 121 -0.37 4.54 13.75
CA ARG A 121 -0.46 5.91 14.28
C ARG A 121 -1.81 6.55 14.00
N TYR A 122 -2.54 6.06 13.00
CA TYR A 122 -3.79 6.65 12.53
C TYR A 122 -5.03 5.90 13.05
N THR A 123 -4.91 4.64 13.47
CA THR A 123 -6.02 3.85 14.02
C THR A 123 -5.81 3.55 15.49
N LYS A 124 -6.84 3.75 16.33
CA LYS A 124 -6.79 3.42 17.77
C LYS A 124 -7.04 1.93 18.00
N SER A 125 -8.04 1.39 17.31
CA SER A 125 -8.44 -0.02 17.40
C SER A 125 -7.58 -0.93 16.52
N ARG A 126 -6.73 -0.36 15.63
CA ARG A 126 -5.88 -1.12 14.69
C ARG A 126 -6.67 -2.09 13.83
N ARG A 127 -7.84 -1.67 13.38
CA ARG A 127 -8.62 -2.43 12.41
C ARG A 127 -7.99 -2.30 11.03
N ILE A 128 -7.57 -3.42 10.48
CA ILE A 128 -6.91 -3.49 9.17
C ILE A 128 -7.69 -4.47 8.29
N PHE A 129 -8.17 -3.97 7.17
CA PHE A 129 -8.85 -4.75 6.16
C PHE A 129 -7.88 -5.02 5.00
N LEU A 130 -7.63 -6.28 4.67
CA LEU A 130 -6.84 -6.67 3.50
C LEU A 130 -7.78 -6.98 2.34
N SER A 131 -7.71 -6.18 1.29
CA SER A 131 -8.49 -6.33 0.05
C SER A 131 -7.53 -6.56 -1.11
N PHE A 132 -7.05 -7.78 -1.26
CA PHE A 132 -6.13 -8.22 -2.30
C PHE A 132 -6.86 -9.09 -3.31
N ASP A 133 -6.27 -9.27 -4.50
CA ASP A 133 -6.83 -10.10 -5.55
C ASP A 133 -7.07 -11.54 -5.06
N THR A 134 -8.08 -12.21 -5.64
CA THR A 134 -8.45 -13.58 -5.26
C THR A 134 -7.67 -14.64 -6.02
N ASP A 135 -6.70 -14.24 -6.83
CA ASP A 135 -5.78 -15.15 -7.50
C ASP A 135 -4.74 -15.75 -6.54
N GLY A 136 -3.93 -16.68 -7.03
CA GLY A 136 -2.91 -17.35 -6.21
C GLY A 136 -1.86 -16.40 -5.63
N ALA A 137 -1.56 -15.28 -6.32
CA ALA A 137 -0.62 -14.27 -5.85
C ALA A 137 -1.24 -13.44 -4.72
N GLY A 138 -2.46 -12.96 -4.88
CA GLY A 138 -3.19 -12.19 -3.87
C GLY A 138 -3.50 -13.01 -2.60
N ILE A 139 -3.84 -14.30 -2.72
CA ILE A 139 -3.98 -15.20 -1.57
C ILE A 139 -2.67 -15.30 -0.78
N ASN A 140 -1.54 -15.43 -1.46
CA ASN A 140 -0.23 -15.46 -0.82
C ASN A 140 0.13 -14.11 -0.19
N ALA A 141 -0.20 -12.99 -0.86
CA ALA A 141 -0.01 -11.65 -0.32
C ALA A 141 -0.84 -11.45 0.95
N THR A 142 -2.10 -11.90 0.98
CA THR A 142 -2.97 -11.86 2.16
C THR A 142 -2.36 -12.62 3.34
N LYS A 143 -1.89 -13.86 3.12
CA LYS A 143 -1.26 -14.67 4.18
C LYS A 143 0.00 -13.99 4.74
N LYS A 144 0.89 -13.52 3.87
CA LYS A 144 2.11 -12.81 4.27
C LYS A 144 1.79 -11.49 4.96
N GLY A 145 0.87 -10.71 4.42
CA GLY A 145 0.44 -9.44 5.01
C GLY A 145 -0.13 -9.62 6.42
N SER A 146 -1.02 -10.60 6.61
CA SER A 146 -1.57 -10.92 7.92
C SER A 146 -0.47 -11.30 8.93
N ALA A 147 0.52 -12.10 8.52
CA ALA A 147 1.64 -12.47 9.37
C ALA A 147 2.48 -11.25 9.78
N VAL A 148 2.81 -10.37 8.83
CA VAL A 148 3.56 -9.13 9.08
C VAL A 148 2.81 -8.21 10.05
N ILE A 149 1.49 -8.06 9.88
CA ILE A 149 0.67 -7.24 10.77
C ILE A 149 0.73 -7.81 12.19
N LYS A 150 0.46 -9.11 12.34
CA LYS A 150 0.48 -9.83 13.63
C LYS A 150 1.82 -9.64 14.35
N GLU A 151 2.92 -9.96 13.68
CA GLU A 151 4.26 -9.86 14.22
C GLU A 151 4.62 -8.42 14.63
N THR A 152 4.36 -7.46 13.73
CA THR A 152 4.71 -6.06 13.99
C THR A 152 3.93 -5.48 15.17
N LEU A 153 2.62 -5.71 15.23
CA LEU A 153 1.79 -5.18 16.30
C LEU A 153 2.10 -5.87 17.64
N SER A 154 2.47 -7.14 17.66
CA SER A 154 2.91 -7.83 18.88
C SER A 154 4.21 -7.25 19.45
N THR A 155 5.15 -6.86 18.59
CA THR A 155 6.42 -6.24 19.01
C THR A 155 6.25 -4.81 19.54
N LEU A 156 5.20 -4.11 19.14
CA LEU A 156 4.89 -2.78 19.66
C LEU A 156 4.32 -2.80 21.10
N GLY A 157 4.24 -3.97 21.71
CA GLY A 157 3.80 -4.12 23.11
C GLY A 157 2.30 -3.96 23.33
N ASP A 158 1.54 -3.87 22.26
CA ASP A 158 0.15 -3.46 22.28
C ASP A 158 -0.85 -4.64 22.19
N ILE A 159 -0.36 -5.87 22.02
CA ILE A 159 -1.21 -7.06 21.90
C ILE A 159 -0.71 -8.11 22.91
N LYS A 160 -1.47 -8.33 23.99
CA LYS A 160 -1.17 -9.37 24.96
C LYS A 160 -1.65 -10.77 24.55
N GLN A 161 -2.63 -10.87 23.63
CA GLN A 161 -3.13 -12.13 23.09
C GLN A 161 -3.73 -11.93 21.72
N PHE A 162 -3.37 -12.79 20.77
CA PHE A 162 -3.99 -12.93 19.47
C PHE A 162 -4.91 -14.15 19.52
N ASP A 163 -6.22 -13.96 19.43
CA ASP A 163 -7.16 -15.07 19.32
C ASP A 163 -7.54 -15.30 17.86
N GLU A 164 -7.13 -16.43 17.31
CA GLU A 164 -7.42 -16.82 15.92
C GLU A 164 -8.89 -17.20 15.68
N SER A 165 -9.67 -17.37 16.76
CA SER A 165 -11.08 -17.79 16.67
C SER A 165 -12.07 -16.66 16.36
N HIS A 166 -11.64 -15.39 16.38
CA HIS A 166 -12.52 -14.23 16.24
C HIS A 166 -12.44 -13.54 14.89
N ILE A 167 -12.80 -14.27 13.81
CA ILE A 167 -13.08 -13.65 12.52
C ILE A 167 -14.48 -12.98 12.49
N SER A 168 -15.30 -13.11 13.55
CA SER A 168 -16.71 -12.70 13.48
C SER A 168 -17.34 -12.02 14.69
N SER A 169 -16.65 -11.73 15.78
CA SER A 169 -17.29 -10.94 16.86
C SER A 169 -16.28 -10.36 17.84
N ALA A 170 -15.99 -9.07 17.73
CA ALA A 170 -15.29 -8.35 18.76
C ALA A 170 -16.16 -7.20 19.27
N MET A 171 -16.89 -7.43 20.34
CA MET A 171 -17.29 -6.41 21.29
C MET A 171 -16.47 -6.63 22.56
N ASP A 172 -15.81 -5.56 23.05
CA ASP A 172 -15.07 -5.48 24.31
C ASP A 172 -13.65 -6.07 24.37
N ASN A 173 -12.72 -5.51 23.59
CA ASN A 173 -11.33 -5.54 24.03
C ASN A 173 -10.56 -4.27 23.62
N LYS A 174 -10.18 -3.47 24.59
CA LYS A 174 -9.55 -2.14 24.42
C LYS A 174 -8.17 -2.16 23.74
N TYR A 175 -7.66 -3.34 23.34
CA TYR A 175 -6.31 -3.56 22.82
C TYR A 175 -6.21 -4.64 21.73
N ALA A 176 -7.30 -5.00 21.08
CA ALA A 176 -7.28 -6.02 20.04
C ALA A 176 -7.03 -5.37 18.65
N CYS A 177 -6.11 -5.95 17.88
CA CYS A 177 -6.00 -5.69 16.45
C CYS A 177 -7.02 -6.57 15.73
N GLU A 178 -7.82 -5.98 14.86
CA GLU A 178 -8.74 -6.71 14.00
C GLU A 178 -8.19 -6.74 12.57
N ILE A 179 -7.91 -7.94 12.07
CA ILE A 179 -7.54 -8.16 10.68
C ILE A 179 -8.70 -8.85 9.99
N ARG A 180 -9.25 -8.21 8.96
CA ARG A 180 -10.29 -8.79 8.10
C ARG A 180 -9.77 -8.94 6.68
N VAL A 181 -10.08 -10.06 6.06
CA VAL A 181 -9.85 -10.27 4.63
C VAL A 181 -11.16 -9.98 3.90
N VAL A 182 -11.13 -9.05 2.97
CA VAL A 182 -12.28 -8.69 2.14
C VAL A 182 -12.11 -9.38 0.78
N SER A 183 -13.02 -10.27 0.45
CA SER A 183 -13.08 -10.86 -0.88
C SER A 183 -14.19 -10.17 -1.68
N PRO A 184 -13.95 -9.79 -2.95
CA PRO A 184 -15.00 -9.28 -3.81
C PRO A 184 -16.10 -10.33 -3.97
N PRO A 185 -17.37 -9.93 -4.17
CA PRO A 185 -18.44 -10.87 -4.45
C PRO A 185 -18.08 -11.67 -5.71
N GLN A 186 -18.32 -12.99 -5.63
CA GLN A 186 -18.20 -13.83 -6.83
C GLN A 186 -19.29 -13.40 -7.80
N GLY A 187 -18.88 -12.84 -8.95
CA GLY A 187 -19.78 -12.48 -10.05
C GLY A 187 -20.26 -13.69 -10.82
#